data_ec64951b4065d4d60caa830c6d7bddc4
#
_entry.id   ec64951b4065d4d60caa830c6d7bddc4
#
_cell.length_a   1.000
_cell.length_b   1.000
_cell.length_c   1.000
_cell.angle_alpha   90.00
_cell.angle_beta   90.00
_cell.angle_gamma   90.00
#
_symmetry.space_group_name_H-M   'P 1'
#
loop_
_entity.id
_entity.type
_entity.pdbx_description
1 polymer ?
#
loop_
_entity_poly.entity_id
_entity_poly.type
_entity_poly.pdbx_seq_one_letter_code
_entity_poly.pdbx_strand_id
1 'polypeptide(L)'
;MRHNYGGEVSAAEAMLELFTDPAIDQPGRLFVITGRNTFSAASLFLAWLERDTDAVIVGEPMGGCPTAYGNSRDMTLAFSGIVVSVATMLEIGVSAEDTRPTIEPEISSPLTADDWANGSDPALGMITTLVP
;
A
#
# COMPACT_ATOMS: atom_id res chain seq x y z
N MET A 1 5.68 -1.84 -3.56
CA MET A 1 4.44 -1.06 -3.28
C MET A 1 4.69 0.46 -3.15
N ARG A 2 5.85 0.92 -2.67
CA ARG A 2 6.11 2.32 -2.23
C ARG A 2 5.91 3.43 -3.28
N HIS A 3 5.82 3.14 -4.57
CA HIS A 3 5.53 4.11 -5.63
C HIS A 3 4.27 3.74 -6.43
N ASN A 4 3.37 2.97 -5.82
CA ASN A 4 2.12 2.54 -6.44
C ASN A 4 0.97 3.41 -5.93
N TYR A 5 0.43 4.25 -6.80
CA TYR A 5 -0.69 5.15 -6.51
C TYR A 5 -2.08 4.49 -6.60
N GLY A 6 -2.12 3.18 -6.80
CA GLY A 6 -3.36 2.43 -6.97
C GLY A 6 -3.69 2.15 -8.44
N GLY A 7 -4.95 1.96 -8.70
CA GLY A 7 -5.48 1.58 -10.01
C GLY A 7 -6.69 0.67 -9.89
N GLU A 8 -6.70 -0.42 -10.65
CA GLU A 8 -7.82 -1.36 -10.71
C GLU A 8 -7.80 -2.33 -9.52
N VAL A 9 -8.86 -2.34 -8.73
CA VAL A 9 -8.98 -3.19 -7.53
C VAL A 9 -9.00 -4.68 -7.89
N SER A 10 -9.68 -5.04 -8.99
CA SER A 10 -9.72 -6.44 -9.46
C SER A 10 -8.35 -7.02 -9.81
N ALA A 11 -7.42 -6.19 -10.26
CA ALA A 11 -6.03 -6.63 -10.47
C ALA A 11 -5.32 -6.91 -9.14
N ALA A 12 -5.60 -6.12 -8.10
CA ALA A 12 -5.05 -6.35 -6.77
C ALA A 12 -5.60 -7.65 -6.14
N GLU A 13 -6.89 -7.94 -6.33
CA GLU A 13 -7.52 -9.21 -5.91
C GLU A 13 -6.85 -10.42 -6.57
N ALA A 14 -6.66 -10.38 -7.88
CA ALA A 14 -6.01 -11.46 -8.62
C ALA A 14 -4.54 -11.66 -8.18
N MET A 15 -3.85 -10.57 -7.84
CA MET A 15 -2.48 -10.66 -7.30
C MET A 15 -2.45 -11.25 -5.90
N LEU A 16 -3.44 -10.99 -5.05
CA LEU A 16 -3.49 -11.53 -3.69
C LEU A 16 -3.48 -13.07 -3.71
N GLU A 17 -4.24 -13.69 -4.63
CA GLU A 17 -4.26 -15.15 -4.79
C GLU A 17 -2.86 -15.76 -5.01
N LEU A 18 -1.98 -15.03 -5.70
CA LEU A 18 -0.59 -15.50 -5.91
C LEU A 18 0.24 -15.38 -4.63
N PHE A 19 0.03 -14.33 -3.84
CA PHE A 19 0.82 -14.10 -2.63
C PHE A 19 0.34 -14.90 -1.43
N THR A 20 -0.89 -15.43 -1.45
CA THR A 20 -1.40 -16.39 -0.46
C THR A 20 -1.05 -17.85 -0.77
N ASP A 21 -0.34 -18.12 -1.89
CA ASP A 21 0.17 -19.45 -2.18
C ASP A 21 1.19 -19.87 -1.10
N PRO A 22 1.01 -21.03 -0.44
CA PRO A 22 1.92 -21.51 0.60
C PRO A 22 3.38 -21.68 0.16
N ALA A 23 3.65 -21.72 -1.14
CA ALA A 23 5.01 -21.75 -1.66
C ALA A 23 5.70 -20.37 -1.59
N ILE A 24 4.92 -19.29 -1.57
CA ILE A 24 5.37 -17.89 -1.51
C ILE A 24 5.19 -17.34 -0.10
N ASP A 25 3.99 -17.53 0.48
CA ASP A 25 3.63 -17.06 1.81
C ASP A 25 4.25 -17.96 2.89
N GLN A 26 5.49 -17.64 3.21
CA GLN A 26 6.24 -18.30 4.26
C GLN A 26 6.88 -17.26 5.17
N PRO A 27 6.90 -17.48 6.49
CA PRO A 27 7.51 -16.55 7.45
C PRO A 27 8.93 -16.14 7.03
N GLY A 28 9.17 -14.83 6.95
CA GLY A 28 10.46 -14.26 6.58
C GLY A 28 10.88 -14.40 5.11
N ARG A 29 9.96 -14.77 4.21
CA ARG A 29 10.24 -14.91 2.77
C ARG A 29 9.53 -13.88 1.91
N LEU A 30 8.36 -13.40 2.33
CA LEU A 30 7.60 -12.39 1.61
C LEU A 30 7.83 -11.03 2.27
N PHE A 31 8.37 -10.08 1.52
CA PHE A 31 8.60 -8.71 1.98
C PHE A 31 7.88 -7.73 1.07
N VAL A 32 7.23 -6.73 1.68
CA VAL A 32 6.51 -5.68 0.97
C VAL A 32 7.10 -4.32 1.30
N ILE A 33 7.77 -3.69 0.34
CA ILE A 33 8.27 -2.32 0.53
C ILE A 33 7.13 -1.34 0.30
N THR A 34 6.79 -0.57 1.33
CA THR A 34 5.75 0.45 1.34
C THR A 34 6.32 1.87 1.51
N GLY A 35 5.52 2.88 1.27
CA GLY A 35 5.87 4.27 1.47
C GLY A 35 4.68 5.19 1.24
N ARG A 36 4.87 6.49 1.49
CA ARG A 36 3.83 7.52 1.44
C ARG A 36 3.05 7.63 0.11
N ASN A 37 3.57 7.05 -0.96
CA ASN A 37 2.91 7.00 -2.26
C ASN A 37 2.11 5.70 -2.48
N THR A 38 2.10 4.76 -1.52
CA THR A 38 1.20 3.60 -1.54
C THR A 38 -0.21 4.10 -1.24
N PHE A 39 -1.09 4.13 -2.25
CA PHE A 39 -2.38 4.79 -2.15
C PHE A 39 -3.49 4.06 -2.94
N SER A 40 -4.77 4.29 -2.59
CA SER A 40 -5.95 3.76 -3.30
C SER A 40 -5.94 2.22 -3.36
N ALA A 41 -6.13 1.60 -4.53
CA ALA A 41 -6.09 0.14 -4.69
C ALA A 41 -4.79 -0.50 -4.16
N ALA A 42 -3.66 0.24 -4.17
CA ALA A 42 -2.42 -0.24 -3.55
C ALA A 42 -2.49 -0.26 -2.01
N SER A 43 -3.24 0.67 -1.39
CA SER A 43 -3.50 0.63 0.06
C SER A 43 -4.38 -0.55 0.43
N LEU A 44 -5.42 -0.84 -0.35
CA LEU A 44 -6.25 -2.03 -0.17
C LEU A 44 -5.43 -3.31 -0.28
N PHE A 45 -4.62 -3.41 -1.33
CA PHE A 45 -3.77 -4.57 -1.54
C PHE A 45 -2.76 -4.77 -0.39
N LEU A 46 -2.17 -3.69 0.13
CA LEU A 46 -1.30 -3.76 1.30
C LEU A 46 -2.06 -4.25 2.54
N ALA A 47 -3.29 -3.74 2.75
CA ALA A 47 -4.14 -4.15 3.85
C ALA A 47 -4.55 -5.63 3.77
N TRP A 48 -4.80 -6.14 2.57
CA TRP A 48 -5.08 -7.56 2.36
C TRP A 48 -3.85 -8.43 2.57
N LEU A 49 -2.67 -8.00 2.14
CA LEU A 49 -1.42 -8.71 2.43
C LEU A 49 -1.15 -8.77 3.94
N GLU A 50 -1.35 -7.66 4.67
CA GLU A 50 -1.26 -7.61 6.14
C GLU A 50 -2.22 -8.58 6.82
N ARG A 51 -3.44 -8.73 6.29
CA ARG A 51 -4.49 -9.58 6.86
C ARG A 51 -4.31 -11.06 6.54
N ASP A 52 -3.92 -11.39 5.31
CA ASP A 52 -4.07 -12.71 4.72
C ASP A 52 -2.74 -13.44 4.52
N THR A 53 -1.59 -12.81 4.81
CA THR A 53 -0.25 -13.38 4.58
C THR A 53 0.71 -13.12 5.74
N ASP A 54 1.83 -13.85 5.75
CA ASP A 54 2.98 -13.63 6.65
C ASP A 54 3.97 -12.58 6.09
N ALA A 55 3.52 -11.69 5.21
CA ALA A 55 4.35 -10.66 4.59
C ALA A 55 4.88 -9.65 5.61
N VAL A 56 6.19 -9.45 5.62
CA VAL A 56 6.86 -8.41 6.44
C VAL A 56 6.84 -7.08 5.70
N ILE A 57 6.20 -6.08 6.28
CA ILE A 57 6.10 -4.73 5.71
C ILE A 57 7.33 -3.91 6.10
N VAL A 58 8.03 -3.38 5.10
CA VAL A 58 9.29 -2.63 5.27
C VAL A 58 9.19 -1.25 4.61
N GLY A 59 9.77 -0.22 5.20
CA GLY A 59 9.87 1.11 4.56
C GLY A 59 9.25 2.24 5.37
N GLU A 60 8.36 3.00 4.75
CA GLU A 60 7.64 4.12 5.38
C GLU A 60 6.14 3.80 5.50
N PRO A 61 5.40 4.48 6.40
CA PRO A 61 3.94 4.40 6.45
C PRO A 61 3.31 4.64 5.09
N MET A 62 2.23 3.94 4.77
CA MET A 62 1.50 4.18 3.53
C MET A 62 0.78 5.52 3.52
N GLY A 63 0.41 6.03 2.33
CA GLY A 63 -0.17 7.36 2.14
C GLY A 63 -1.68 7.46 2.36
N GLY A 64 -2.32 6.44 2.93
CA GLY A 64 -3.75 6.42 3.17
C GLY A 64 -4.16 5.50 4.32
N CYS A 65 -5.46 5.41 4.55
CA CYS A 65 -6.04 4.51 5.55
C CYS A 65 -6.27 3.11 4.96
N PRO A 66 -6.20 2.03 5.76
CA PRO A 66 -6.55 0.68 5.31
C PRO A 66 -8.04 0.53 4.95
N THR A 67 -8.90 1.34 5.55
CA THR A 67 -10.32 1.45 5.20
C THR A 67 -10.63 2.91 4.93
N ALA A 68 -11.08 3.23 3.72
CA ALA A 68 -11.31 4.61 3.29
C ALA A 68 -12.39 4.71 2.21
N TYR A 69 -12.95 5.89 2.05
CA TYR A 69 -13.83 6.16 0.91
C TYR A 69 -13.01 6.31 -0.38
N GLY A 70 -13.45 5.61 -1.42
CA GLY A 70 -12.83 5.58 -2.74
C GLY A 70 -13.85 5.58 -3.89
N ASN A 71 -13.44 5.08 -5.04
CA ASN A 71 -14.26 4.99 -6.26
C ASN A 71 -14.95 6.32 -6.57
N SER A 72 -14.14 7.38 -6.75
CA SER A 72 -14.64 8.73 -6.91
C SER A 72 -15.34 8.95 -8.23
N ARG A 73 -16.35 9.83 -8.21
CA ARG A 73 -17.01 10.39 -9.41
C ARG A 73 -16.71 11.86 -9.50
N ASP A 74 -16.37 12.29 -10.70
CA ASP A 74 -16.11 13.69 -10.99
C ASP A 74 -17.40 14.43 -11.31
N MET A 75 -17.51 15.63 -10.76
CA MET A 75 -18.57 16.60 -11.02
C MET A 75 -17.95 17.93 -11.38
N THR A 76 -18.30 18.46 -12.55
CA THR A 76 -17.85 19.79 -12.96
C THR A 76 -18.86 20.86 -12.50
N LEU A 77 -18.38 21.86 -11.78
CA LEU A 77 -19.20 22.99 -11.35
C LEU A 77 -19.50 23.90 -12.55
N ALA A 78 -20.79 24.13 -12.82
CA ALA A 78 -21.28 24.77 -14.05
C ALA A 78 -20.73 26.19 -14.29
N PHE A 79 -20.47 26.99 -13.23
CA PHE A 79 -20.03 28.37 -13.36
C PHE A 79 -18.51 28.53 -13.38
N SER A 80 -17.77 27.74 -12.60
CA SER A 80 -16.31 27.88 -12.47
C SER A 80 -15.53 26.90 -13.34
N GLY A 81 -16.16 25.84 -13.82
CA GLY A 81 -15.45 24.74 -14.51
C GLY A 81 -14.58 23.89 -13.59
N ILE A 82 -14.59 24.13 -12.27
CA ILE A 82 -13.83 23.34 -11.31
C ILE A 82 -14.39 21.92 -11.26
N VAL A 83 -13.49 20.94 -11.38
CA VAL A 83 -13.81 19.52 -11.19
C VAL A 83 -13.67 19.16 -9.73
N VAL A 84 -14.73 18.58 -9.16
CA VAL A 84 -14.76 18.06 -7.79
C VAL A 84 -14.93 16.56 -7.86
N SER A 85 -13.98 15.82 -7.30
CA SER A 85 -14.05 14.36 -7.17
C SER A 85 -14.70 13.99 -5.84
N VAL A 86 -15.80 13.24 -5.88
CA VAL A 86 -16.53 12.78 -4.70
C VAL A 86 -16.44 11.27 -4.59
N ALA A 87 -15.84 10.79 -3.52
CA ALA A 87 -15.78 9.36 -3.22
C ALA A 87 -17.19 8.81 -2.99
N THR A 88 -17.51 7.66 -3.58
CA THR A 88 -18.87 7.10 -3.58
C THR A 88 -19.00 5.75 -2.90
N MET A 89 -17.89 5.09 -2.56
CA MET A 89 -17.87 3.75 -1.98
C MET A 89 -16.92 3.68 -0.81
N LEU A 90 -17.31 2.98 0.27
CA LEU A 90 -16.39 2.63 1.34
C LEU A 90 -15.63 1.37 0.91
N GLU A 91 -14.34 1.51 0.77
CA GLU A 91 -13.39 0.43 0.47
C GLU A 91 -12.84 -0.11 1.79
N ILE A 92 -13.02 -1.42 2.03
CA ILE A 92 -12.64 -2.08 3.27
C ILE A 92 -11.40 -2.94 3.02
N GLY A 93 -10.28 -2.57 3.62
CA GLY A 93 -9.03 -3.34 3.54
C GLY A 93 -9.01 -4.49 4.55
N VAL A 94 -8.87 -4.18 5.84
CA VAL A 94 -8.85 -5.19 6.90
C VAL A 94 -10.24 -5.45 7.47
N SER A 95 -10.87 -4.43 8.03
CA SER A 95 -12.26 -4.48 8.52
C SER A 95 -12.92 -3.09 8.43
N ALA A 96 -14.26 -3.06 8.53
CA ALA A 96 -15.01 -1.81 8.55
C ALA A 96 -14.73 -0.95 9.81
N GLU A 97 -14.29 -1.58 10.88
CA GLU A 97 -13.95 -0.95 12.16
C GLU A 97 -12.50 -0.48 12.22
N ASP A 98 -11.69 -0.79 11.20
CA ASP A 98 -10.30 -0.35 11.15
C ASP A 98 -10.22 1.16 10.85
N THR A 99 -9.95 1.92 11.89
CA THR A 99 -9.85 3.39 11.85
C THR A 99 -8.40 3.89 11.89
N ARG A 100 -7.42 3.01 11.68
CA ARG A 100 -6.01 3.42 11.61
C ARG A 100 -5.81 4.45 10.50
N PRO A 101 -5.03 5.52 10.74
CA PRO A 101 -4.77 6.52 9.71
C PRO A 101 -3.82 6.01 8.61
N THR A 102 -3.08 4.94 8.88
CA THR A 102 -2.12 4.32 7.97
C THR A 102 -1.82 2.88 8.40
N ILE A 103 -1.19 2.10 7.53
CA ILE A 103 -0.47 0.88 7.92
C ILE A 103 0.99 1.27 8.12
N GLU A 104 1.46 1.06 9.35
CA GLU A 104 2.87 1.27 9.71
C GLU A 104 3.70 0.07 9.28
N PRO A 105 4.93 0.27 8.75
CA PRO A 105 5.81 -0.84 8.47
C PRO A 105 6.31 -1.49 9.75
N GLU A 106 6.44 -2.81 9.77
CA GLU A 106 7.07 -3.54 10.87
C GLU A 106 8.55 -3.19 11.00
N ILE A 107 9.20 -2.95 9.86
CA ILE A 107 10.58 -2.51 9.79
C ILE A 107 10.63 -1.13 9.15
N SER A 108 10.77 -0.09 9.98
CA SER A 108 10.89 1.28 9.50
C SER A 108 12.23 1.49 8.79
N SER A 109 12.18 1.90 7.54
CA SER A 109 13.35 2.18 6.70
C SER A 109 13.05 3.32 5.73
N PRO A 110 12.97 4.57 6.24
CA PRO A 110 12.62 5.72 5.41
C PRO A 110 13.73 6.04 4.41
N LEU A 111 13.32 6.48 3.22
CA LEU A 111 14.24 6.96 2.19
C LEU A 111 14.64 8.40 2.48
N THR A 112 15.92 8.66 2.70
CA THR A 112 16.45 10.01 2.92
C THR A 112 16.82 10.70 1.60
N ALA A 113 17.03 12.03 1.64
CA ALA A 113 17.53 12.78 0.48
C ALA A 113 18.94 12.31 0.07
N ASP A 114 19.76 11.92 1.04
CA ASP A 114 21.12 11.42 0.77
C ASP A 114 21.07 10.03 0.11
N ASP A 115 20.16 9.14 0.55
CA ASP A 115 19.94 7.85 -0.11
C ASP A 115 19.52 8.04 -1.56
N TRP A 116 18.57 8.95 -1.80
CA TRP A 116 18.13 9.28 -3.15
C TRP A 116 19.27 9.82 -4.01
N ALA A 117 20.07 10.75 -3.49
CA ALA A 117 21.17 11.35 -4.21
C ALA A 117 22.29 10.35 -4.56
N ASN A 118 22.50 9.36 -3.70
CA ASN A 118 23.50 8.31 -3.87
C ASN A 118 22.96 7.06 -4.60
N GLY A 119 21.68 7.03 -4.95
CA GLY A 119 21.05 5.86 -5.57
C GLY A 119 20.99 4.64 -4.66
N SER A 120 21.00 4.83 -3.33
CA SER A 120 20.87 3.76 -2.35
C SER A 120 19.40 3.48 -2.03
N ASP A 121 19.10 2.24 -1.67
CA ASP A 121 17.78 1.79 -1.27
C ASP A 121 17.85 1.12 0.11
N PRO A 122 17.62 1.88 1.20
CA PRO A 122 17.76 1.35 2.55
C PRO A 122 16.76 0.22 2.86
N ALA A 123 15.55 0.27 2.32
CA ALA A 123 14.55 -0.79 2.55
C ALA A 123 14.96 -2.09 1.85
N LEU A 124 15.42 -2.02 0.60
CA LEU A 124 15.95 -3.19 -0.10
C LEU A 124 17.23 -3.72 0.56
N GLY A 125 18.12 -2.81 0.98
CA GLY A 125 19.33 -3.17 1.73
C GLY A 125 19.00 -3.92 3.03
N MET A 126 18.00 -3.47 3.78
CA MET A 126 17.55 -4.15 4.98
C MET A 126 17.03 -5.57 4.67
N ILE A 127 16.16 -5.71 3.67
CA ILE A 127 15.62 -7.03 3.27
C ILE A 127 16.74 -8.00 2.90
N THR A 128 17.74 -7.56 2.14
CA THR A 128 18.85 -8.43 1.73
C THR A 128 19.70 -8.93 2.89
N THR A 129 19.64 -8.28 4.05
CA THR A 129 20.31 -8.77 5.28
C THR A 129 19.48 -9.79 6.05
N LEU A 130 18.17 -9.83 5.82
CA LEU A 130 17.22 -10.72 6.51
C LEU A 130 16.98 -12.03 5.76
N VAL A 131 17.17 -12.03 4.45
CA VAL A 131 17.07 -13.24 3.63
C VAL A 131 18.38 -14.02 3.74
N PRO A 132 18.35 -15.30 4.13
CA PRO A 132 19.54 -16.13 4.27
C PRO A 132 20.21 -16.48 2.94
#